data_8b109088657569b1e855ec7a708fb15b
#
_entry.id   8b109088657569b1e855ec7a708fb15b
#
_cell.length_a   1.000
_cell.length_b   1.000
_cell.length_c   1.000
_cell.angle_alpha   90.00
_cell.angle_beta   90.00
_cell.angle_gamma   90.00
#
_symmetry.space_group_name_H-M   'P 1'
#
loop_
_entity.id
_entity.type
_entity.pdbx_description
1 polymer ?
#
loop_
_entity_poly.entity_id
_entity_poly.type
_entity_poly.pdbx_seq_one_letter_code
_entity_poly.pdbx_strand_id
1 'polypeptide(L)'
;MKYYVIICAILKDETPYLIEWVEHHLKIGVEHFVLYDNNSIIPARQTLKAYVEKGIVEVIDCKITNTPLLKAYTHCLYNMHDDADWIAFIDIDEYII
;
A
#
# COMPACT_ATOMS: atom_id res chain seq x y z
N MET A 1 -7.81 10.10 14.86
CA MET A 1 -6.81 9.15 14.37
C MET A 1 -7.38 7.76 14.27
N LYS A 2 -7.26 7.14 13.11
CA LYS A 2 -7.89 5.84 12.85
C LYS A 2 -6.96 4.65 13.06
N TYR A 3 -5.68 4.82 12.77
CA TYR A 3 -4.73 3.71 12.71
C TYR A 3 -3.49 4.01 13.52
N TYR A 4 -2.94 2.97 14.14
CA TYR A 4 -1.63 3.11 14.79
C TYR A 4 -0.51 3.06 13.74
N VAL A 5 -0.56 2.08 12.82
CA VAL A 5 0.43 1.94 11.75
C VAL A 5 -0.25 1.68 10.42
N ILE A 6 0.15 2.41 9.40
CA ILE A 6 -0.21 2.09 8.03
C ILE A 6 1.06 1.91 7.20
N ILE A 7 0.95 1.15 6.12
CA ILE A 7 2.04 1.00 5.15
C ILE A 7 1.63 1.67 3.85
N CYS A 8 2.55 2.43 3.28
CA CYS A 8 2.43 3.01 1.96
C CYS A 8 3.48 2.39 1.05
N ALA A 9 3.07 1.87 -0.09
CA ALA A 9 3.98 1.23 -1.03
C ALA A 9 3.57 1.52 -2.47
N ILE A 10 4.56 1.51 -3.35
CA ILE A 10 4.36 1.57 -4.80
C ILE A 10 4.63 0.18 -5.35
N LEU A 11 3.82 -0.25 -6.31
CA LEU A 11 4.02 -1.54 -6.93
C LEU A 11 3.84 -1.47 -8.44
N LYS A 12 4.47 -2.40 -9.12
CA LYS A 12 4.25 -2.63 -10.54
C LYS A 12 4.53 -4.10 -10.84
N ASP A 13 3.50 -4.80 -11.33
CA ASP A 13 3.61 -6.21 -11.73
C ASP A 13 4.10 -7.13 -10.61
N GLU A 14 3.74 -6.81 -9.36
CA GLU A 14 4.11 -7.59 -8.18
C GLU A 14 2.93 -8.35 -7.59
N THR A 15 1.84 -8.46 -8.35
CA THR A 15 0.60 -9.05 -7.86
C THR A 15 0.74 -10.49 -7.34
N PRO A 16 1.65 -11.35 -7.86
CA PRO A 16 1.80 -12.69 -7.30
C PRO A 16 2.20 -12.72 -5.83
N TYR A 17 2.80 -11.66 -5.33
CA TYR A 17 3.33 -11.59 -3.95
C TYR A 17 2.44 -10.79 -3.01
N LEU A 18 1.45 -10.08 -3.53
CA LEU A 18 0.69 -9.10 -2.74
C LEU A 18 -0.08 -9.70 -1.58
N ILE A 19 -0.78 -10.81 -1.80
CA ILE A 19 -1.60 -11.40 -0.74
C ILE A 19 -0.73 -11.83 0.43
N GLU A 20 0.37 -12.53 0.15
CA GLU A 20 1.30 -12.96 1.19
C GLU A 20 1.89 -11.77 1.93
N TRP A 21 2.25 -10.72 1.21
CA TRP A 21 2.82 -9.51 1.78
C TRP A 21 1.82 -8.80 2.71
N VAL A 22 0.58 -8.66 2.27
CA VAL A 22 -0.47 -8.04 3.09
C VAL A 22 -0.74 -8.88 4.33
N GLU A 23 -0.87 -10.20 4.18
CA GLU A 23 -1.14 -11.10 5.30
C GLU A 23 -0.03 -11.09 6.33
N HIS A 24 1.23 -11.07 5.88
CA HIS A 24 2.36 -10.98 6.79
C HIS A 24 2.28 -9.73 7.68
N HIS A 25 2.01 -8.58 7.04
CA HIS A 25 2.01 -7.31 7.77
C HIS A 25 0.78 -7.16 8.66
N LEU A 26 -0.36 -7.74 8.28
CA LEU A 26 -1.52 -7.78 9.15
C LEU A 26 -1.21 -8.55 10.44
N LYS A 27 -0.49 -9.65 10.33
CA LYS A 27 -0.13 -10.49 11.49
C LYS A 27 0.76 -9.75 12.49
N ILE A 28 1.61 -8.86 12.03
CA ILE A 28 2.50 -8.12 12.93
C ILE A 28 1.91 -6.80 13.41
N GLY A 29 0.64 -6.52 13.07
CA GLY A 29 -0.08 -5.41 13.64
C GLY A 29 -0.30 -4.19 12.75
N VAL A 30 0.07 -4.27 11.47
CA VAL A 30 -0.26 -3.21 10.53
C VAL A 30 -1.77 -3.23 10.28
N GLU A 31 -2.40 -2.06 10.30
CA GLU A 31 -3.86 -1.98 10.29
C GLU A 31 -4.44 -1.58 8.95
N HIS A 32 -3.65 -0.89 8.13
CA HIS A 32 -4.15 -0.35 6.87
C HIS A 32 -3.00 -0.21 5.88
N PHE A 33 -3.34 -0.28 4.58
CA PHE A 33 -2.36 -0.18 3.51
C PHE A 33 -2.85 0.79 2.47
N VAL A 34 -1.95 1.66 2.00
CA VAL A 34 -2.21 2.54 0.84
C VAL A 34 -1.23 2.13 -0.24
N LEU A 35 -1.73 1.51 -1.29
CA LEU A 35 -0.92 0.95 -2.36
C LEU A 35 -1.12 1.72 -3.65
N TYR A 36 -0.01 2.16 -4.22
CA TYR A 36 0.02 2.89 -5.48
C TYR A 36 0.39 1.92 -6.59
N ASP A 37 -0.59 1.57 -7.41
CA ASP A 37 -0.39 0.64 -8.51
C ASP A 37 0.05 1.41 -9.75
N ASN A 38 1.32 1.26 -10.11
CA ASN A 38 1.90 1.94 -11.26
C ASN A 38 1.66 1.12 -12.52
N ASN A 39 0.40 1.06 -12.94
CA ASN A 39 -0.02 0.46 -14.20
C ASN A 39 0.37 -1.01 -14.35
N SER A 40 0.10 -1.82 -13.32
CA SER A 40 0.32 -3.25 -13.38
C SER A 40 -0.57 -3.93 -14.42
N ILE A 41 -0.06 -4.97 -15.06
CA ILE A 41 -0.81 -5.74 -16.05
C ILE A 41 -2.03 -6.39 -15.39
N ILE A 42 -1.82 -7.03 -14.24
CA ILE A 42 -2.92 -7.51 -13.40
C ILE A 42 -3.09 -6.47 -12.28
N PRO A 43 -4.19 -5.72 -12.27
CA PRO A 43 -4.36 -4.65 -11.28
C PRO A 43 -4.34 -5.18 -9.84
N ALA A 44 -3.63 -4.47 -8.97
CA ALA A 44 -3.58 -4.81 -7.54
C ALA A 44 -4.98 -4.81 -6.93
N ARG A 45 -5.83 -3.93 -7.38
CA ARG A 45 -7.22 -3.82 -6.94
C ARG A 45 -7.99 -5.12 -7.15
N GLN A 46 -7.71 -5.81 -8.25
CA GLN A 46 -8.33 -7.10 -8.56
C GLN A 46 -7.81 -8.20 -7.64
N THR A 47 -6.50 -8.26 -7.46
CA THR A 47 -5.84 -9.27 -6.62
C THR A 47 -6.26 -9.14 -5.15
N LEU A 48 -6.39 -7.91 -4.67
CA LEU A 48 -6.69 -7.61 -3.27
C LEU A 48 -8.15 -7.21 -3.04
N LYS A 49 -9.05 -7.63 -3.93
CA LYS A 49 -10.45 -7.21 -3.88
C LYS A 49 -11.10 -7.38 -2.51
N ALA A 50 -10.90 -8.52 -1.87
CA ALA A 50 -11.50 -8.80 -0.56
C ALA A 50 -11.02 -7.81 0.50
N TYR A 51 -9.74 -7.45 0.47
CA TYR A 51 -9.17 -6.49 1.41
C TYR A 51 -9.63 -5.06 1.13
N VAL A 52 -9.78 -4.73 -0.14
CA VAL A 52 -10.29 -3.41 -0.53
C VAL A 52 -11.73 -3.25 -0.07
N GLU A 53 -12.56 -4.26 -0.25
CA GLU A 53 -13.96 -4.24 0.18
C GLU A 53 -14.12 -4.11 1.69
N LYS A 54 -13.17 -4.67 2.45
CA LYS A 54 -13.17 -4.57 3.92
C LYS A 54 -12.58 -3.26 4.43
N GLY A 55 -12.04 -2.43 3.54
CA GLY A 55 -11.40 -1.17 3.94
C GLY A 55 -9.99 -1.32 4.51
N ILE A 56 -9.40 -2.50 4.42
CA ILE A 56 -8.05 -2.77 4.92
C ILE A 56 -7.01 -2.20 3.95
N VAL A 57 -7.26 -2.32 2.65
CA VAL A 57 -6.35 -1.86 1.60
C VAL A 57 -7.04 -0.81 0.75
N GLU A 58 -6.33 0.29 0.50
CA GLU A 58 -6.73 1.31 -0.45
C GLU A 58 -5.77 1.26 -1.62
N VAL A 59 -6.28 1.10 -2.83
CA VAL A 59 -5.45 1.06 -4.04
C VAL A 59 -5.69 2.31 -4.85
N ILE A 60 -4.60 2.99 -5.20
CA ILE A 60 -4.63 4.18 -6.05
C ILE A 60 -3.94 3.82 -7.35
N ASP A 61 -4.68 3.85 -8.45
CA ASP A 61 -4.11 3.59 -9.76
C ASP A 61 -3.36 4.83 -10.23
N CYS A 62 -2.13 4.65 -10.68
CA CYS A 62 -1.31 5.77 -11.15
C CYS A 62 -0.43 5.35 -12.31
N LYS A 63 -0.10 6.32 -13.17
CA LYS A 63 0.88 6.15 -14.23
C LYS A 63 1.94 7.21 -13.98
N ILE A 64 2.95 6.84 -13.23
CA ILE A 64 4.00 7.78 -12.88
C ILE A 64 5.27 7.36 -13.60
N THR A 65 5.76 8.22 -14.48
CA THR A 65 6.96 7.93 -15.29
C THR A 65 8.22 8.57 -14.73
N ASN A 66 8.07 9.67 -13.97
CA ASN A 66 9.20 10.38 -13.38
C ASN A 66 9.02 10.46 -11.87
N THR A 67 10.07 10.10 -11.14
CA THR A 67 10.09 10.15 -9.68
C THR A 67 8.81 9.59 -9.02
N PRO A 68 8.41 8.35 -9.39
CA PRO A 68 7.15 7.80 -8.89
C PRO A 68 7.13 7.66 -7.36
N LEU A 69 8.27 7.27 -6.79
CA LEU A 69 8.39 7.04 -5.36
C LEU A 69 8.09 8.31 -4.57
N LEU A 70 8.73 9.41 -4.96
CA LEU A 70 8.57 10.69 -4.25
C LEU A 70 7.13 11.20 -4.34
N LYS A 71 6.53 11.14 -5.52
CA LYS A 71 5.17 11.62 -5.73
C LYS A 71 4.15 10.81 -4.94
N ALA A 72 4.27 9.48 -4.96
CA ALA A 72 3.37 8.61 -4.24
C ALA A 72 3.50 8.78 -2.73
N TYR A 73 4.71 8.85 -2.23
CA TYR A 73 4.94 9.01 -0.80
C TYR A 73 4.45 10.36 -0.30
N THR A 74 4.67 11.41 -1.08
CA THR A 74 4.17 12.75 -0.73
C THR A 74 2.64 12.77 -0.69
N HIS A 75 2.01 12.15 -1.67
CA HIS A 75 0.55 12.04 -1.72
C HIS A 75 0.01 11.28 -0.51
N CYS A 76 0.62 10.15 -0.19
CA CYS A 76 0.21 9.33 0.95
C CYS A 76 0.36 10.10 2.25
N LEU A 77 1.50 10.73 2.46
CA LEU A 77 1.76 11.50 3.68
C LEU A 77 0.76 12.63 3.83
N TYR A 78 0.51 13.36 2.75
CA TYR A 78 -0.44 14.47 2.76
C TYR A 78 -1.84 14.02 3.15
N ASN A 79 -2.29 12.89 2.62
CA ASN A 79 -3.66 12.42 2.86
C ASN A 79 -3.83 11.64 4.16
N MET A 80 -2.78 11.02 4.68
CA MET A 80 -2.90 10.10 5.81
C MET A 80 -2.26 10.58 7.11
N HIS A 81 -1.58 11.72 7.11
CA HIS A 81 -0.84 12.15 8.31
C HIS A 81 -1.73 12.37 9.53
N ASP A 82 -3.01 12.68 9.33
CA ASP A 82 -3.97 12.86 10.43
C ASP A 82 -4.65 11.55 10.83
N ASP A 83 -4.51 10.50 10.04
CA ASP A 83 -5.22 9.25 10.26
C ASP A 83 -4.36 8.14 10.86
N ALA A 84 -3.07 8.35 10.99
CA ALA A 84 -2.16 7.32 11.50
C ALA A 84 -1.09 7.91 12.40
N ASP A 85 -0.69 7.14 13.42
CA ASP A 85 0.45 7.51 14.26
C ASP A 85 1.76 7.30 13.51
N TRP A 86 1.85 6.22 12.75
CA TRP A 86 3.05 5.85 12.00
C TRP A 86 2.71 5.48 10.57
N ILE A 87 3.50 5.96 9.63
CA ILE A 87 3.41 5.59 8.22
C ILE A 87 4.74 5.00 7.81
N ALA A 88 4.73 3.72 7.40
CA ALA A 88 5.93 3.05 6.93
C ALA A 88 5.94 3.05 5.39
N PHE A 89 7.04 3.48 4.81
CA PHE A 89 7.24 3.48 3.36
C PHE A 89 8.19 2.35 3.02
N ILE A 90 7.65 1.25 2.52
CA ILE A 90 8.45 0.07 2.17
C ILE A 90 8.04 -0.44 0.79
N ASP A 91 8.90 -1.24 0.19
CA ASP A 91 8.60 -1.90 -1.09
C ASP A 91 7.88 -3.22 -0.86
N ILE A 92 7.22 -3.73 -1.91
CA ILE A 92 6.48 -4.98 -1.81
C ILE A 92 7.39 -6.19 -1.56
N ASP A 93 8.66 -6.11 -1.93
CA ASP A 93 9.62 -7.18 -1.65
C ASP A 93 10.27 -7.07 -0.28
N GLU A 94 9.85 -6.08 0.52
CA GLU A 94 10.39 -5.87 1.87
C GLU A 94 9.37 -6.28 2.92
N TYR A 95 9.85 -6.94 3.96
CA TYR A 95 9.01 -7.40 5.07
C TYR A 95 9.52 -6.83 6.39
N ILE A 96 8.61 -6.22 7.14
CA ILE A 96 8.93 -5.77 8.50
C ILE A 96 8.89 -7.00 9.42
N ILE A 97 9.92 -7.14 10.24
CA ILE A 97 10.04 -8.28 11.14
C ILE A 97 9.59 -7.91 12.56
#